data_27992c26307bb1bb1953d34e6659ff97
#
_entry.id   27992c26307bb1bb1953d34e6659ff97
#
_cell.length_a   1.000
_cell.length_b   1.000
_cell.length_c   1.000
_cell.angle_alpha   90.00
_cell.angle_beta   90.00
_cell.angle_gamma   90.00
#
_symmetry.space_group_name_H-M   'P 1'
#
loop_
_entity.id
_entity.type
_entity.pdbx_description
1 polymer ?
#
loop_
_entity_poly.entity_id
_entity_poly.type
_entity_poly.pdbx_seq_one_letter_code
_entity_poly.pdbx_strand_id
1 'polypeptide(L)'
;MKCISAFLSLCLIAAFVVAQPNYDFSKLKREHLGRGVIAIRENPSTVAVSWRYLSSDSMDESFDVYRNGEKVNKYPIRNATFFQDIYKGTESVLYTVKAIQSKTESCYQLPSDAPAGYLNIPLNRPENGTTPAGQSYFYAPNDASIGDVDGDGEYEIILKWDPSNAHDNSHDGYTGEVYFDCYKLNGQHLWRINLGRNIRAGAHYTQFMVFDFDGDGKAEVVMKTADGTVDGKGKVIGDAQADYRNEQGRILTGPEYLTVFNGLT
;
A
#
# COMPACT_ATOMS: atom_id res chain seq x y z
N MET A 1 -43.44 -71.51 10.21
CA MET A 1 -43.65 -70.06 10.38
C MET A 1 -42.37 -69.49 11.01
N LYS A 2 -41.54 -68.77 10.23
CA LYS A 2 -40.31 -68.14 10.68
C LYS A 2 -40.57 -66.64 10.78
N CYS A 3 -40.54 -66.09 11.98
CA CYS A 3 -40.59 -64.65 12.20
C CYS A 3 -39.23 -64.04 11.89
N ILE A 4 -39.19 -63.12 10.95
CA ILE A 4 -38.00 -62.29 10.65
C ILE A 4 -38.17 -60.98 11.44
N SER A 5 -37.36 -60.79 12.46
CA SER A 5 -37.23 -59.51 13.17
C SER A 5 -36.30 -58.60 12.38
N ALA A 6 -36.85 -57.53 11.88
CA ALA A 6 -36.03 -56.44 11.27
C ALA A 6 -35.59 -55.48 12.37
N PHE A 7 -34.26 -55.39 12.62
CA PHE A 7 -33.67 -54.37 13.46
C PHE A 7 -33.50 -53.09 12.63
N LEU A 8 -34.25 -52.06 12.99
CA LEU A 8 -34.06 -50.72 12.45
C LEU A 8 -33.00 -50.01 13.25
N SER A 9 -31.80 -49.89 12.68
CA SER A 9 -30.70 -49.13 13.29
C SER A 9 -30.90 -47.67 12.97
N LEU A 10 -31.29 -46.87 13.96
CA LEU A 10 -31.47 -45.44 13.85
C LEU A 10 -30.10 -44.77 14.07
N CYS A 11 -29.37 -44.39 13.02
CA CYS A 11 -28.17 -43.58 13.13
C CYS A 11 -28.55 -42.14 13.46
N LEU A 12 -28.38 -41.74 14.73
CA LEU A 12 -28.38 -40.35 15.15
C LEU A 12 -27.11 -39.66 14.63
N ILE A 13 -27.21 -38.91 13.55
CA ILE A 13 -26.16 -37.98 13.14
C ILE A 13 -26.30 -36.71 14.01
N ALA A 14 -25.50 -36.61 15.06
CA ALA A 14 -25.35 -35.38 15.80
C ALA A 14 -24.63 -34.36 14.92
N ALA A 15 -25.38 -33.46 14.29
CA ALA A 15 -24.82 -32.31 13.63
C ALA A 15 -24.28 -31.36 14.70
N PHE A 16 -22.98 -31.31 14.87
CA PHE A 16 -22.34 -30.24 15.62
C PHE A 16 -22.48 -28.94 14.81
N VAL A 17 -23.49 -28.16 15.16
CA VAL A 17 -23.56 -26.76 14.73
C VAL A 17 -22.45 -26.04 15.51
N VAL A 18 -21.30 -25.91 14.90
CA VAL A 18 -20.29 -24.97 15.39
C VAL A 18 -20.90 -23.59 15.18
N ALA A 19 -21.36 -22.96 16.26
CA ALA A 19 -21.81 -21.58 16.23
C ALA A 19 -20.61 -20.76 15.72
N GLN A 20 -20.71 -20.22 14.52
CA GLN A 20 -19.74 -19.25 14.04
C GLN A 20 -19.77 -18.07 15.00
N PRO A 21 -18.61 -17.58 15.47
CA PRO A 21 -18.59 -16.40 16.31
C PRO A 21 -19.30 -15.28 15.55
N ASN A 22 -20.31 -14.69 16.18
CA ASN A 22 -20.99 -13.52 15.64
C ASN A 22 -19.97 -12.35 15.70
N TYR A 23 -19.23 -12.17 14.61
CA TYR A 23 -18.37 -11.01 14.46
C TYR A 23 -19.25 -9.77 14.26
N ASP A 24 -19.16 -8.86 15.22
CA ASP A 24 -19.77 -7.54 15.10
C ASP A 24 -18.88 -6.66 14.24
N PHE A 25 -19.10 -6.69 12.94
CA PHE A 25 -18.35 -5.91 11.97
C PHE A 25 -18.47 -4.38 12.19
N SER A 26 -19.44 -3.90 12.97
CA SER A 26 -19.55 -2.49 13.30
C SER A 26 -18.44 -2.00 14.24
N LYS A 27 -17.76 -2.92 14.92
CA LYS A 27 -16.62 -2.66 15.80
C LYS A 27 -15.27 -2.79 15.10
N LEU A 28 -15.26 -3.22 13.86
CA LEU A 28 -14.03 -3.32 13.09
C LEU A 28 -13.54 -1.90 12.79
N LYS A 29 -12.44 -1.53 13.40
CA LYS A 29 -11.72 -0.32 13.02
C LYS A 29 -10.99 -0.58 11.71
N ARG A 30 -10.92 0.39 10.87
CA ARG A 30 -10.25 0.35 9.57
C ARG A 30 -9.96 1.77 9.11
N GLU A 31 -9.06 1.91 8.17
CA GLU A 31 -8.75 3.18 7.52
C GLU A 31 -10.03 3.91 7.10
N HIS A 32 -10.08 5.20 7.39
CA HIS A 32 -11.20 6.07 7.00
C HIS A 32 -10.96 6.67 5.62
N LEU A 33 -10.87 5.80 4.61
CA LEU A 33 -10.55 6.19 3.25
C LEU A 33 -11.57 7.18 2.68
N GLY A 34 -11.05 8.23 2.05
CA GLY A 34 -11.79 9.13 1.19
C GLY A 34 -12.15 8.50 -0.15
N ARG A 35 -12.81 9.27 -1.02
CA ARG A 35 -13.19 8.80 -2.37
C ARG A 35 -12.00 8.50 -3.28
N GLY A 36 -10.78 8.97 -2.95
CA GLY A 36 -9.59 8.77 -3.76
C GLY A 36 -9.80 9.23 -5.19
N VAL A 37 -10.32 10.44 -5.37
CA VAL A 37 -10.56 10.98 -6.70
C VAL A 37 -9.22 11.17 -7.41
N ILE A 38 -9.12 10.64 -8.62
CA ILE A 38 -7.98 10.86 -9.52
C ILE A 38 -8.53 11.32 -10.87
N ALA A 39 -7.91 12.34 -11.46
CA ALA A 39 -8.20 12.78 -12.81
C ALA A 39 -6.94 12.65 -13.68
N ILE A 40 -7.06 11.95 -14.80
CA ILE A 40 -5.96 11.73 -15.75
C ILE A 40 -6.38 12.28 -17.12
N ARG A 41 -5.53 13.11 -17.70
CA ARG A 41 -5.72 13.55 -19.07
C ARG A 41 -5.44 12.40 -20.04
N GLU A 42 -6.47 11.86 -20.68
CA GLU A 42 -6.30 10.75 -21.64
C GLU A 42 -5.72 11.24 -22.97
N ASN A 43 -6.16 12.39 -23.40
CA ASN A 43 -5.74 13.06 -24.64
C ASN A 43 -6.05 14.57 -24.56
N PRO A 44 -5.73 15.39 -25.58
CA PRO A 44 -5.94 16.85 -25.53
C PRO A 44 -7.40 17.30 -25.32
N SER A 45 -8.37 16.41 -25.43
CA SER A 45 -9.80 16.77 -25.36
C SER A 45 -10.59 16.00 -24.30
N THR A 46 -9.98 15.05 -23.59
CA THR A 46 -10.69 14.22 -22.60
C THR A 46 -9.87 14.01 -21.32
N VAL A 47 -10.59 14.01 -20.20
CA VAL A 47 -10.07 13.70 -18.87
C VAL A 47 -10.87 12.57 -18.29
N ALA A 48 -10.19 11.49 -17.90
CA ALA A 48 -10.76 10.38 -17.12
C ALA A 48 -10.76 10.76 -15.65
N VAL A 49 -11.92 10.73 -15.00
CA VAL A 49 -12.08 10.95 -13.56
C VAL A 49 -12.55 9.64 -12.94
N SER A 50 -11.83 9.15 -11.94
CA SER A 50 -12.18 7.92 -11.21
C SER A 50 -12.18 8.15 -9.71
N TRP A 51 -12.91 7.30 -8.99
CA TRP A 51 -13.04 7.37 -7.52
C TRP A 51 -13.36 6.00 -6.93
N ARG A 52 -13.40 5.92 -5.60
CA ARG A 52 -13.75 4.69 -4.87
C ARG A 52 -15.25 4.65 -4.55
N TYR A 53 -15.81 3.46 -4.61
CA TYR A 53 -17.05 3.10 -3.94
C TYR A 53 -16.67 2.63 -2.53
N LEU A 54 -17.18 3.29 -1.49
CA LEU A 54 -16.81 2.98 -0.11
C LEU A 54 -17.70 1.88 0.45
N SER A 55 -17.18 1.07 1.36
CA SER A 55 -17.97 0.03 2.04
C SER A 55 -19.11 0.58 2.91
N SER A 56 -19.08 1.87 3.22
CA SER A 56 -20.13 2.60 3.92
C SER A 56 -21.22 3.16 3.01
N ASP A 57 -21.05 3.09 1.70
CA ASP A 57 -22.03 3.58 0.74
C ASP A 57 -23.27 2.69 0.70
N SER A 58 -24.42 3.29 0.42
CA SER A 58 -25.63 2.52 0.13
C SER A 58 -25.53 1.83 -1.24
N MET A 59 -26.22 0.70 -1.41
CA MET A 59 -26.22 -0.06 -2.68
C MET A 59 -26.75 0.76 -3.88
N ASP A 60 -27.47 1.84 -3.65
CA ASP A 60 -28.01 2.75 -4.66
C ASP A 60 -27.28 4.08 -4.70
N GLU A 61 -26.06 4.17 -4.14
CA GLU A 61 -25.24 5.38 -4.18
C GLU A 61 -25.07 5.88 -5.61
N SER A 62 -25.09 7.18 -5.76
CA SER A 62 -24.89 7.83 -7.05
C SER A 62 -24.04 9.09 -6.91
N PHE A 63 -23.40 9.49 -8.01
CA PHE A 63 -22.35 10.49 -7.96
C PHE A 63 -22.58 11.61 -8.96
N ASP A 64 -22.21 12.82 -8.54
CA ASP A 64 -22.08 13.98 -9.39
C ASP A 64 -20.62 14.41 -9.47
N VAL A 65 -20.16 14.73 -10.69
CA VAL A 65 -18.80 15.19 -10.97
C VAL A 65 -18.85 16.68 -11.30
N TYR A 66 -17.95 17.41 -10.68
CA TYR A 66 -17.80 18.87 -10.88
C TYR A 66 -16.39 19.17 -11.37
N ARG A 67 -16.28 20.14 -12.27
CA ARG A 67 -15.05 20.74 -12.74
C ARG A 67 -15.03 22.21 -12.36
N ASN A 68 -14.07 22.64 -11.54
CA ASN A 68 -13.99 24.01 -10.99
C ASN A 68 -15.33 24.50 -10.41
N GLY A 69 -16.09 23.60 -9.74
CA GLY A 69 -17.39 23.91 -9.14
C GLY A 69 -18.60 23.83 -10.08
N GLU A 70 -18.39 23.63 -11.38
CA GLU A 70 -19.46 23.43 -12.36
C GLU A 70 -19.73 21.92 -12.56
N LYS A 71 -21.01 21.51 -12.44
CA LYS A 71 -21.41 20.12 -12.68
C LYS A 71 -21.25 19.75 -14.15
N VAL A 72 -20.52 18.65 -14.43
CA VAL A 72 -20.19 18.21 -15.79
C VAL A 72 -20.96 16.98 -16.26
N ASN A 73 -21.51 16.17 -15.36
CA ASN A 73 -22.39 15.06 -15.74
C ASN A 73 -23.87 15.49 -15.78
N LYS A 74 -24.58 15.11 -16.84
CA LYS A 74 -26.01 15.47 -17.02
C LYS A 74 -26.93 14.78 -16.03
N TYR A 75 -26.68 13.48 -15.77
CA TYR A 75 -27.46 12.65 -14.87
C TYR A 75 -26.54 12.06 -13.81
N PRO A 76 -27.04 11.78 -12.56
CA PRO A 76 -26.22 11.11 -11.56
C PRO A 76 -25.65 9.79 -12.10
N ILE A 77 -24.38 9.56 -11.83
CA ILE A 77 -23.67 8.35 -12.24
C ILE A 77 -24.02 7.25 -11.26
N ARG A 78 -24.49 6.11 -11.76
CA ARG A 78 -24.90 4.93 -11.00
C ARG A 78 -24.14 3.71 -11.49
N ASN A 79 -23.85 2.78 -10.60
CA ASN A 79 -23.17 1.50 -10.93
C ASN A 79 -21.79 1.69 -11.60
N ALA A 80 -21.18 2.85 -11.44
CA ALA A 80 -19.86 3.16 -11.96
C ALA A 80 -19.17 4.18 -11.05
N THR A 81 -17.84 4.11 -11.01
CA THR A 81 -16.94 5.02 -10.30
C THR A 81 -15.96 5.66 -11.27
N PHE A 82 -16.47 5.99 -12.45
CA PHE A 82 -15.71 6.54 -13.55
C PHE A 82 -16.58 7.51 -14.35
N PHE A 83 -15.97 8.61 -14.80
CA PHE A 83 -16.56 9.58 -15.70
C PHE A 83 -15.52 10.10 -16.69
N GLN A 84 -15.89 10.19 -17.96
CA GLN A 84 -15.06 10.81 -18.99
C GLN A 84 -15.57 12.21 -19.27
N ASP A 85 -14.78 13.21 -18.88
CA ASP A 85 -15.10 14.62 -19.13
C ASP A 85 -14.51 15.09 -20.47
N ILE A 86 -15.33 15.75 -21.29
CA ILE A 86 -14.88 16.40 -22.51
C ILE A 86 -14.33 17.79 -22.15
N TYR A 87 -13.01 17.89 -22.03
CA TYR A 87 -12.32 19.09 -21.62
C TYR A 87 -11.04 19.34 -22.43
N LYS A 88 -11.00 20.45 -23.12
CA LYS A 88 -9.87 20.85 -24.00
C LYS A 88 -8.95 21.92 -23.38
N GLY A 89 -9.28 22.40 -22.19
CA GLY A 89 -8.43 23.36 -21.47
C GLY A 89 -7.11 22.73 -21.04
N THR A 90 -6.10 23.55 -20.92
CA THR A 90 -4.74 23.16 -20.49
C THR A 90 -4.39 23.69 -19.12
N GLU A 91 -5.28 24.46 -18.49
CA GLU A 91 -5.08 25.02 -17.16
C GLU A 91 -5.17 23.91 -16.09
N SER A 92 -4.67 24.21 -14.91
CA SER A 92 -4.89 23.39 -13.73
C SER A 92 -6.37 23.39 -13.34
N VAL A 93 -6.93 22.21 -13.07
CA VAL A 93 -8.38 22.00 -12.91
C VAL A 93 -8.69 21.20 -11.65
N LEU A 94 -9.62 21.70 -10.84
CA LEU A 94 -10.14 20.98 -9.69
C LEU A 94 -11.33 20.12 -10.11
N TYR A 95 -11.19 18.80 -10.01
CA TYR A 95 -12.30 17.86 -10.07
C TYR A 95 -12.81 17.54 -8.67
N THR A 96 -14.13 17.57 -8.49
CA THR A 96 -14.79 17.18 -7.25
C THR A 96 -15.84 16.12 -7.57
N VAL A 97 -15.83 15.04 -6.83
CA VAL A 97 -16.87 14.00 -6.89
C VAL A 97 -17.70 14.06 -5.62
N LYS A 98 -19.01 14.21 -5.78
CA LYS A 98 -19.98 14.24 -4.67
C LYS A 98 -20.87 13.01 -4.73
N ALA A 99 -20.88 12.27 -3.65
CA ALA A 99 -21.83 11.18 -3.43
C ALA A 99 -23.16 11.78 -2.92
N ILE A 100 -24.25 11.38 -3.53
CA ILE A 100 -25.55 12.04 -3.33
C ILE A 100 -26.23 11.55 -2.05
N GLN A 101 -26.24 10.23 -1.80
CA GLN A 101 -26.91 9.64 -0.65
C GLN A 101 -26.07 9.82 0.62
N SER A 102 -24.81 9.48 0.59
CA SER A 102 -23.89 9.61 1.74
C SER A 102 -23.45 11.05 2.03
N LYS A 103 -23.65 11.98 1.07
CA LYS A 103 -23.27 13.41 1.17
C LYS A 103 -21.77 13.63 1.42
N THR A 104 -20.93 12.71 1.02
CA THR A 104 -19.48 12.82 1.07
C THR A 104 -18.93 13.37 -0.23
N GLU A 105 -17.81 14.08 -0.17
CA GLU A 105 -17.12 14.60 -1.36
C GLU A 105 -15.61 14.44 -1.21
N SER A 106 -14.93 14.29 -2.33
CA SER A 106 -13.48 14.33 -2.44
C SER A 106 -13.09 15.05 -3.72
N CYS A 107 -11.89 15.59 -3.77
CA CYS A 107 -11.42 16.35 -4.91
C CYS A 107 -10.00 15.95 -5.31
N TYR A 108 -9.66 16.25 -6.55
CA TYR A 108 -8.33 16.08 -7.12
C TYR A 108 -7.98 17.29 -8.00
N GLN A 109 -6.81 17.85 -7.76
CA GLN A 109 -6.27 18.92 -8.58
C GLN A 109 -5.46 18.33 -9.74
N LEU A 110 -6.02 18.36 -10.96
CA LEU A 110 -5.29 17.98 -12.17
C LEU A 110 -4.33 19.12 -12.54
N PRO A 111 -3.01 18.92 -12.50
CA PRO A 111 -2.04 19.95 -12.87
C PRO A 111 -2.11 20.31 -14.36
N SER A 112 -1.72 21.53 -14.70
CA SER A 112 -1.67 22.00 -16.11
C SER A 112 -0.64 21.26 -16.95
N ASP A 113 0.43 20.77 -16.34
CA ASP A 113 1.52 20.00 -16.94
C ASP A 113 1.37 18.48 -16.79
N ALA A 114 0.20 17.99 -16.33
CA ALA A 114 -0.07 16.57 -16.18
C ALA A 114 0.13 15.83 -17.51
N PRO A 115 0.90 14.74 -17.52
CA PRO A 115 1.11 13.95 -18.73
C PRO A 115 -0.19 13.26 -19.17
N ALA A 116 -0.27 12.91 -20.45
CA ALA A 116 -1.41 12.15 -20.95
C ALA A 116 -1.25 10.65 -20.66
N GLY A 117 -2.33 10.03 -20.19
CA GLY A 117 -2.46 8.59 -20.03
C GLY A 117 -1.96 8.01 -18.71
N TYR A 118 -1.30 8.79 -17.84
CA TYR A 118 -0.81 8.30 -16.55
C TYR A 118 -0.66 9.40 -15.50
N LEU A 119 -0.62 8.98 -14.23
CA LEU A 119 -0.19 9.82 -13.11
C LEU A 119 1.32 9.66 -12.94
N ASN A 120 2.05 10.77 -13.03
CA ASN A 120 3.49 10.78 -12.81
C ASN A 120 3.78 11.08 -11.33
N ILE A 121 4.43 10.14 -10.64
CA ILE A 121 4.87 10.30 -9.25
C ILE A 121 6.40 10.35 -9.25
N PRO A 122 7.02 11.52 -9.01
CA PRO A 122 8.47 11.63 -8.94
C PRO A 122 9.01 10.88 -7.72
N LEU A 123 10.05 10.08 -7.95
CA LEU A 123 10.68 9.27 -6.90
C LEU A 123 12.05 9.84 -6.51
N ASN A 124 12.38 9.74 -5.23
CA ASN A 124 13.67 10.15 -4.67
C ASN A 124 14.62 8.95 -4.61
N ARG A 125 15.19 8.57 -5.77
CA ARG A 125 16.08 7.40 -5.86
C ARG A 125 17.28 7.54 -4.94
N PRO A 126 17.63 6.49 -4.14
CA PRO A 126 18.84 6.49 -3.32
C PRO A 126 20.12 6.66 -4.18
N GLU A 127 21.15 7.25 -3.61
CA GLU A 127 22.44 7.38 -4.27
C GLU A 127 23.09 6.02 -4.54
N ASN A 128 23.87 5.94 -5.61
CA ASN A 128 24.65 4.75 -5.90
C ASN A 128 25.68 4.48 -4.78
N GLY A 129 25.94 3.23 -4.51
CA GLY A 129 26.88 2.82 -3.47
C GLY A 129 28.03 1.98 -3.98
N THR A 130 28.94 1.66 -3.05
CA THR A 130 30.04 0.73 -3.28
C THR A 130 30.14 -0.21 -2.09
N THR A 131 30.25 -1.51 -2.34
CA THR A 131 30.40 -2.52 -1.29
C THR A 131 31.78 -2.45 -0.65
N PRO A 132 32.01 -3.07 0.55
CA PRO A 132 33.33 -3.19 1.14
C PRO A 132 34.36 -3.87 0.23
N ALA A 133 33.93 -4.70 -0.71
CA ALA A 133 34.79 -5.34 -1.72
C ALA A 133 35.04 -4.48 -2.96
N GLY A 134 34.59 -3.22 -2.98
CA GLY A 134 34.81 -2.30 -4.10
C GLY A 134 33.83 -2.45 -5.28
N GLN A 135 32.79 -3.27 -5.17
CA GLN A 135 31.78 -3.41 -6.20
C GLN A 135 30.78 -2.25 -6.15
N SER A 136 30.67 -1.49 -7.22
CA SER A 136 29.66 -0.43 -7.34
C SER A 136 28.27 -1.01 -7.64
N TYR A 137 27.22 -0.37 -7.12
CA TYR A 137 25.82 -0.72 -7.37
C TYR A 137 24.95 0.55 -7.44
N PHE A 138 23.81 0.41 -8.07
CA PHE A 138 22.77 1.44 -8.15
C PHE A 138 21.44 0.89 -7.61
N TYR A 139 20.46 1.76 -7.42
CA TYR A 139 19.14 1.37 -6.94
C TYR A 139 18.10 1.38 -8.06
N ALA A 140 17.20 0.42 -8.00
CA ALA A 140 16.00 0.35 -8.82
C ALA A 140 14.76 0.21 -7.92
N PRO A 141 13.59 0.82 -8.32
CA PRO A 141 12.34 0.56 -7.64
C PRO A 141 11.96 -0.92 -7.84
N ASN A 142 11.43 -1.52 -6.78
CA ASN A 142 11.04 -2.91 -6.76
C ASN A 142 9.56 -3.04 -6.32
N ASP A 143 9.25 -3.86 -5.30
CA ASP A 143 7.88 -4.04 -4.81
C ASP A 143 7.32 -2.76 -4.21
N ALA A 144 6.01 -2.56 -4.36
CA ALA A 144 5.28 -1.48 -3.72
C ALA A 144 3.98 -2.01 -3.08
N SER A 145 3.55 -1.36 -2.01
CA SER A 145 2.25 -1.55 -1.38
C SER A 145 1.63 -0.20 -1.08
N ILE A 146 0.36 -0.19 -0.70
CA ILE A 146 -0.39 1.04 -0.41
C ILE A 146 -1.07 0.94 0.95
N GLY A 147 -1.26 2.08 1.61
CA GLY A 147 -2.04 2.24 2.84
C GLY A 147 -2.19 3.72 3.16
N ASP A 148 -3.22 4.08 3.91
CA ASP A 148 -3.39 5.41 4.47
C ASP A 148 -2.57 5.50 5.76
N VAL A 149 -1.28 5.89 5.62
CA VAL A 149 -0.33 5.88 6.75
C VAL A 149 -0.41 7.12 7.63
N ASP A 150 -0.95 8.22 7.14
CA ASP A 150 -1.09 9.46 7.92
C ASP A 150 -2.53 9.77 8.36
N GLY A 151 -3.49 9.01 7.87
CA GLY A 151 -4.90 9.09 8.27
C GLY A 151 -5.65 10.24 7.58
N ASP A 152 -5.18 10.69 6.42
CA ASP A 152 -5.84 11.75 5.65
C ASP A 152 -6.95 11.22 4.71
N GLY A 153 -7.12 9.90 4.62
CA GLY A 153 -8.12 9.22 3.81
C GLY A 153 -7.68 8.92 2.38
N GLU A 154 -6.46 9.26 2.01
CA GLU A 154 -5.84 8.90 0.73
C GLU A 154 -4.76 7.84 0.95
N TYR A 155 -4.38 7.12 -0.10
CA TYR A 155 -3.31 6.14 0.00
C TYR A 155 -1.95 6.77 -0.25
N GLU A 156 -1.00 6.41 0.60
CA GLU A 156 0.42 6.52 0.32
C GLU A 156 0.94 5.26 -0.35
N ILE A 157 2.06 5.43 -1.05
CA ILE A 157 2.80 4.35 -1.70
C ILE A 157 4.04 4.06 -0.88
N ILE A 158 4.16 2.83 -0.38
CA ILE A 158 5.37 2.31 0.26
C ILE A 158 6.15 1.55 -0.79
N LEU A 159 7.31 2.07 -1.17
CA LEU A 159 8.14 1.56 -2.26
C LEU A 159 9.46 1.02 -1.73
N LYS A 160 9.78 -0.23 -2.08
CA LYS A 160 11.08 -0.84 -1.83
C LYS A 160 12.09 -0.48 -2.91
N TRP A 161 13.30 -0.12 -2.50
CA TRP A 161 14.45 0.09 -3.36
C TRP A 161 15.44 -1.06 -3.22
N ASP A 162 15.64 -1.82 -4.30
CA ASP A 162 16.64 -2.87 -4.33
C ASP A 162 17.96 -2.37 -4.94
N PRO A 163 19.11 -2.71 -4.32
CA PRO A 163 20.39 -2.49 -4.95
C PRO A 163 20.59 -3.46 -6.12
N SER A 164 21.22 -3.01 -7.20
CA SER A 164 21.43 -3.80 -8.43
C SER A 164 22.28 -5.06 -8.22
N ASN A 165 22.96 -5.18 -7.07
CA ASN A 165 23.74 -6.36 -6.66
C ASN A 165 22.99 -7.21 -5.62
N ALA A 166 21.66 -7.10 -5.53
CA ALA A 166 20.83 -7.93 -4.67
C ALA A 166 20.94 -9.41 -5.04
N HIS A 167 21.16 -10.27 -4.05
CA HIS A 167 21.16 -11.73 -4.20
C HIS A 167 21.06 -12.43 -2.84
N ASP A 168 20.66 -13.68 -2.83
CA ASP A 168 20.43 -14.46 -1.63
C ASP A 168 21.72 -14.89 -0.92
N ASN A 169 21.60 -15.30 0.35
CA ASN A 169 22.70 -15.83 1.15
C ASN A 169 23.29 -17.17 0.66
N SER A 170 22.70 -17.78 -0.38
CA SER A 170 23.29 -18.92 -1.09
C SER A 170 24.49 -18.52 -1.95
N HIS A 171 24.68 -17.26 -2.24
CA HIS A 171 25.76 -16.71 -3.07
C HIS A 171 26.71 -15.82 -2.26
N ASP A 172 27.99 -15.88 -2.61
CA ASP A 172 29.02 -14.98 -2.04
C ASP A 172 28.90 -13.57 -2.62
N GLY A 173 29.42 -12.61 -1.90
CA GLY A 173 29.45 -11.19 -2.25
C GLY A 173 28.62 -10.34 -1.28
N TYR A 174 29.03 -9.11 -1.11
CA TYR A 174 28.25 -8.11 -0.35
C TYR A 174 27.11 -7.59 -1.19
N THR A 175 25.97 -7.27 -0.55
CA THR A 175 24.87 -6.52 -1.18
C THR A 175 24.86 -5.08 -0.67
N GLY A 176 24.25 -4.17 -1.43
CA GLY A 176 23.84 -2.87 -0.91
C GLY A 176 22.74 -3.03 0.15
N GLU A 177 22.47 -1.94 0.87
CA GLU A 177 21.37 -1.89 1.84
C GLU A 177 20.04 -1.72 1.10
N VAL A 178 18.94 -2.20 1.70
CA VAL A 178 17.60 -2.04 1.15
C VAL A 178 16.92 -0.86 1.83
N TYR A 179 16.26 -0.02 1.03
CA TYR A 179 15.47 1.09 1.53
C TYR A 179 13.98 0.90 1.25
N PHE A 180 13.17 1.47 2.12
CA PHE A 180 11.74 1.66 1.90
C PHE A 180 11.42 3.13 2.00
N ASP A 181 10.75 3.65 0.98
CA ASP A 181 10.27 5.02 0.94
C ASP A 181 8.76 5.07 1.00
N CYS A 182 8.21 6.13 1.58
CA CYS A 182 6.80 6.44 1.54
C CYS A 182 6.55 7.73 0.76
N TYR A 183 5.60 7.68 -0.16
CA TYR A 183 5.23 8.81 -1.02
C TYR A 183 3.74 9.04 -1.03
N LYS A 184 3.33 10.30 -1.00
CA LYS A 184 1.97 10.70 -1.41
C LYS A 184 1.83 10.64 -2.93
N LEU A 185 0.58 10.56 -3.41
CA LEU A 185 0.28 10.52 -4.85
C LEU A 185 0.73 11.78 -5.60
N ASN A 186 0.97 12.89 -4.91
CA ASN A 186 1.53 14.12 -5.49
C ASN A 186 3.06 14.11 -5.57
N GLY A 187 3.72 13.01 -5.17
CA GLY A 187 5.18 12.87 -5.16
C GLY A 187 5.86 13.38 -3.90
N GLN A 188 5.13 13.86 -2.89
CA GLN A 188 5.72 14.24 -1.62
C GLN A 188 6.31 12.99 -0.95
N HIS A 189 7.62 13.01 -0.71
CA HIS A 189 8.33 11.99 0.06
C HIS A 189 8.10 12.25 1.56
N LEU A 190 7.57 11.25 2.28
CA LEU A 190 7.26 11.37 3.70
C LEU A 190 8.41 10.90 4.58
N TRP A 191 8.95 9.70 4.28
CA TRP A 191 10.05 9.11 5.05
C TRP A 191 10.80 8.05 4.25
N ARG A 192 11.98 7.69 4.74
CA ARG A 192 12.81 6.57 4.28
C ARG A 192 13.24 5.71 5.46
N ILE A 193 12.99 4.41 5.39
CA ILE A 193 13.56 3.39 6.28
C ILE A 193 14.78 2.79 5.59
N ASN A 194 15.91 2.67 6.31
CA ASN A 194 17.07 1.93 5.87
C ASN A 194 17.17 0.62 6.65
N LEU A 195 17.05 -0.54 5.99
CA LEU A 195 17.17 -1.84 6.66
C LEU A 195 18.58 -2.11 7.19
N GLY A 196 19.58 -1.37 6.72
CA GLY A 196 20.96 -1.48 7.19
C GLY A 196 21.72 -2.70 6.64
N ARG A 197 22.98 -2.78 7.06
CA ARG A 197 23.94 -3.79 6.57
C ARG A 197 23.63 -5.22 7.01
N ASN A 198 22.84 -5.40 8.05
CA ASN A 198 22.54 -6.70 8.65
C ASN A 198 21.25 -7.36 8.09
N ILE A 199 20.63 -6.75 7.11
CA ILE A 199 19.58 -7.37 6.28
C ILE A 199 20.12 -7.60 4.87
N ARG A 200 20.12 -8.85 4.43
CA ARG A 200 20.55 -9.21 3.08
C ARG A 200 19.56 -8.66 2.04
N ALA A 201 20.07 -7.98 1.04
CA ALA A 201 19.29 -7.57 -0.11
C ALA A 201 19.07 -8.78 -1.04
N GLY A 202 18.08 -9.58 -0.74
CA GLY A 202 17.64 -10.71 -1.53
C GLY A 202 16.12 -10.85 -1.46
N ALA A 203 15.51 -11.38 -2.49
CA ALA A 203 14.05 -11.44 -2.65
C ALA A 203 13.34 -12.14 -1.48
N HIS A 204 14.02 -13.10 -0.80
CA HIS A 204 13.46 -13.87 0.30
C HIS A 204 13.58 -13.19 1.68
N TYR A 205 14.23 -12.03 1.81
CA TYR A 205 14.56 -11.44 3.11
C TYR A 205 13.90 -10.09 3.36
N THR A 206 13.34 -9.46 2.34
CA THR A 206 12.89 -8.06 2.36
C THR A 206 11.42 -7.90 1.98
N GLN A 207 10.60 -8.92 2.31
CA GLN A 207 9.14 -8.83 2.20
C GLN A 207 8.59 -7.87 3.26
N PHE A 208 7.48 -7.25 2.93
CA PHE A 208 6.80 -6.32 3.83
C PHE A 208 5.29 -6.37 3.62
N MET A 209 4.55 -5.89 4.60
CA MET A 209 3.09 -5.74 4.55
C MET A 209 2.72 -4.33 5.00
N VAL A 210 1.66 -3.80 4.42
CA VAL A 210 1.07 -2.51 4.80
C VAL A 210 -0.40 -2.74 5.09
N PHE A 211 -0.83 -2.42 6.29
CA PHE A 211 -2.22 -2.61 6.73
C PHE A 211 -2.43 -1.90 8.07
N ASP A 212 -3.66 -1.54 8.42
CA ASP A 212 -4.05 -1.09 9.76
C ASP A 212 -4.11 -2.30 10.71
N PHE A 213 -2.97 -2.66 11.31
CA PHE A 213 -2.83 -3.86 12.15
C PHE A 213 -3.38 -3.69 13.56
N ASP A 214 -3.38 -2.47 14.10
CA ASP A 214 -3.88 -2.19 15.45
C ASP A 214 -5.30 -1.64 15.46
N GLY A 215 -5.85 -1.33 14.28
CA GLY A 215 -7.21 -0.86 14.09
C GLY A 215 -7.41 0.58 14.54
N ASP A 216 -6.40 1.43 14.48
CA ASP A 216 -6.49 2.85 14.85
C ASP A 216 -6.99 3.73 13.70
N GLY A 217 -7.09 3.18 12.50
CA GLY A 217 -7.54 3.85 11.28
C GLY A 217 -6.41 4.37 10.39
N LYS A 218 -5.16 4.02 10.70
CA LYS A 218 -3.98 4.30 9.88
C LYS A 218 -3.23 3.00 9.59
N ALA A 219 -2.55 2.96 8.47
CA ALA A 219 -1.79 1.79 8.12
C ALA A 219 -0.39 1.79 8.76
N GLU A 220 0.02 0.64 9.28
CA GLU A 220 1.38 0.34 9.68
C GLU A 220 2.14 -0.34 8.55
N VAL A 221 3.47 -0.34 8.68
CA VAL A 221 4.37 -1.09 7.82
C VAL A 221 5.10 -2.16 8.63
N VAL A 222 4.92 -3.43 8.24
CA VAL A 222 5.52 -4.58 8.94
C VAL A 222 6.58 -5.21 8.06
N MET A 223 7.78 -5.37 8.60
CA MET A 223 8.89 -6.01 7.90
C MET A 223 9.91 -6.60 8.84
N LYS A 224 10.79 -7.43 8.30
CA LYS A 224 11.97 -7.92 9.01
C LYS A 224 13.00 -6.81 9.13
N THR A 225 13.56 -6.63 10.33
CA THR A 225 14.67 -5.72 10.63
C THR A 225 15.76 -6.45 11.40
N ALA A 226 16.90 -5.78 11.59
CA ALA A 226 18.01 -6.25 12.39
C ALA A 226 18.69 -5.08 13.10
N ASP A 227 19.74 -5.36 13.86
CA ASP A 227 20.60 -4.34 14.43
C ASP A 227 21.14 -3.40 13.33
N GLY A 228 21.08 -2.10 13.58
CA GLY A 228 21.51 -1.08 12.63
C GLY A 228 20.46 -0.66 11.60
N THR A 229 19.23 -1.22 11.63
CA THR A 229 18.10 -0.67 10.86
C THR A 229 17.77 0.73 11.38
N VAL A 230 17.55 1.69 10.46
CA VAL A 230 17.19 3.07 10.78
C VAL A 230 15.77 3.35 10.31
N ASP A 231 14.90 3.79 11.23
CA ASP A 231 13.52 4.14 10.92
C ASP A 231 13.38 5.48 10.17
N GLY A 232 12.19 5.83 9.75
CA GLY A 232 11.91 7.06 9.02
C GLY A 232 12.12 8.36 9.79
N LYS A 233 12.36 8.28 11.10
CA LYS A 233 12.72 9.41 11.99
C LYS A 233 14.21 9.46 12.34
N GLY A 234 15.00 8.54 11.77
CA GLY A 234 16.43 8.45 12.02
C GLY A 234 16.81 7.69 13.30
N LYS A 235 15.86 6.99 13.94
CA LYS A 235 16.14 6.17 15.12
C LYS A 235 16.69 4.81 14.72
N VAL A 236 17.78 4.39 15.34
CA VAL A 236 18.40 3.09 15.09
C VAL A 236 17.72 2.01 15.94
N ILE A 237 17.43 0.88 15.34
CA ILE A 237 16.99 -0.34 16.00
C ILE A 237 18.22 -1.16 16.42
N GLY A 238 18.24 -1.57 17.67
CA GLY A 238 19.31 -2.39 18.23
C GLY A 238 20.68 -1.71 18.24
N ASP A 239 21.73 -2.47 17.94
CA ASP A 239 23.13 -1.99 17.95
C ASP A 239 23.51 -1.39 16.59
N ALA A 240 23.74 -0.07 16.56
CA ALA A 240 24.16 0.66 15.36
C ALA A 240 25.54 0.23 14.82
N GLN A 241 26.39 -0.36 15.67
CA GLN A 241 27.76 -0.76 15.30
C GLN A 241 27.85 -2.22 14.86
N ALA A 242 26.82 -3.02 15.06
CA ALA A 242 26.80 -4.43 14.69
C ALA A 242 27.03 -4.63 13.19
N ASP A 243 27.83 -5.64 12.86
CA ASP A 243 28.06 -6.12 11.49
C ASP A 243 28.16 -7.65 11.52
N TYR A 244 27.10 -8.31 11.05
CA TYR A 244 27.00 -9.77 11.03
C TYR A 244 27.40 -10.37 9.68
N ARG A 245 27.91 -9.56 8.76
CA ARG A 245 28.40 -10.04 7.47
C ARG A 245 29.72 -10.79 7.67
N ASN A 246 29.79 -12.01 7.15
CA ASN A 246 31.03 -12.75 7.14
C ASN A 246 31.99 -12.28 6.03
N GLU A 247 33.17 -12.87 5.92
CA GLU A 247 34.18 -12.54 4.89
C GLU A 247 33.67 -12.70 3.46
N GLN A 248 32.70 -13.59 3.24
CA GLN A 248 32.03 -13.79 1.96
C GLN A 248 30.86 -12.81 1.74
N GLY A 249 30.61 -11.87 2.65
CA GLY A 249 29.51 -10.91 2.58
C GLY A 249 28.13 -11.49 2.90
N ARG A 250 28.04 -12.76 3.36
CA ARG A 250 26.79 -13.41 3.74
C ARG A 250 26.38 -13.01 5.16
N ILE A 251 25.09 -12.99 5.44
CA ILE A 251 24.53 -12.76 6.77
C ILE A 251 23.85 -14.06 7.22
N LEU A 252 24.56 -14.83 8.05
CA LEU A 252 24.14 -16.17 8.49
C LEU A 252 23.87 -16.24 9.99
N THR A 253 24.15 -15.18 10.72
CA THR A 253 23.99 -15.07 12.18
C THR A 253 23.52 -13.64 12.51
N GLY A 254 23.17 -13.44 13.77
CA GLY A 254 22.68 -12.14 14.27
C GLY A 254 21.19 -12.18 14.59
N PRO A 255 20.69 -11.23 15.38
CA PRO A 255 19.28 -11.12 15.68
C PRO A 255 18.49 -10.61 14.46
N GLU A 256 17.31 -11.18 14.27
CA GLU A 256 16.29 -10.68 13.35
C GLU A 256 15.05 -10.33 14.15
N TYR A 257 14.42 -9.21 13.81
CA TYR A 257 13.22 -8.73 14.49
C TYR A 257 12.06 -8.67 13.49
N LEU A 258 10.86 -8.99 13.94
CA LEU A 258 9.63 -8.59 13.27
C LEU A 258 9.23 -7.22 13.81
N THR A 259 9.36 -6.20 12.99
CA THR A 259 9.08 -4.81 13.39
C THR A 259 7.81 -4.32 12.75
N VAL A 260 6.94 -3.71 13.57
CA VAL A 260 5.77 -2.97 13.12
C VAL A 260 6.12 -1.50 13.28
N PHE A 261 6.22 -0.80 12.17
CA PHE A 261 6.43 0.64 12.13
C PHE A 261 5.08 1.35 12.08
N ASN A 262 4.88 2.33 12.93
CA ASN A 262 3.76 3.27 12.76
C ASN A 262 3.90 3.99 11.42
N GLY A 263 2.80 4.22 10.72
CA GLY A 263 2.82 4.73 9.35
C GLY A 263 3.51 6.08 9.13
N LEU A 264 3.71 6.86 10.21
CA LEU A 264 4.43 8.15 10.18
C LEU A 264 5.89 8.06 10.65
N THR A 265 6.43 6.87 10.70
CA THR A 265 7.78 6.60 11.24
C THR A 265 8.90 6.95 10.27
#